data_831dfba6d02d543de11277e9e7e55fd5
#
_entry.id   831dfba6d02d543de11277e9e7e55fd5
#
_cell.length_a   1.000
_cell.length_b   1.000
_cell.length_c   1.000
_cell.angle_alpha   90.00
_cell.angle_beta   90.00
_cell.angle_gamma   90.00
#
_symmetry.space_group_name_H-M   'P 1'
#
loop_
_entity.id
_entity.type
_entity.pdbx_description
1 polymer ?
#
loop_
_entity_poly.entity_id
_entity_poly.type
_entity_poly.pdbx_seq_one_letter_code
_entity_poly.pdbx_strand_id
1 'polypeptide(L)'
;MSYQIIRAGDSRSFPEDHPLLAGGKDSGEVVVIVGTDAGAAFRKFDKTDRKAAVLAVLVELSTEPLGVHTGEQRGEEGSNVLGFARFRLGDAEPSDLVELVRQPRTTQAAIDAARALFEQHGLKVALCGDFAGRILDRLIRPYYNAALRRLDEGLASASDMDTTLKLGLGYPEGPIELLERTGLAHHYDVTRTLFEVYGDAAYAPARRARVAKQRQE
;
A
#
# COMPACT_ATOMS: atom_id res chain seq x y z
N MET A 1 -21.47 8.28 9.85
CA MET A 1 -20.92 9.04 8.71
C MET A 1 -21.37 8.40 7.42
N SER A 2 -21.86 9.15 6.44
CA SER A 2 -22.24 8.63 5.14
C SER A 2 -21.02 8.65 4.20
N TYR A 3 -20.90 7.64 3.34
CA TYR A 3 -19.79 7.57 2.38
C TYR A 3 -20.23 6.93 1.07
N GLN A 4 -19.50 7.26 0.00
CA GLN A 4 -19.67 6.72 -1.33
C GLN A 4 -18.46 5.88 -1.71
N ILE A 5 -18.69 4.75 -2.39
CA ILE A 5 -17.64 3.94 -3.01
C ILE A 5 -17.65 4.16 -4.52
N ILE A 6 -16.48 4.47 -5.09
CA ILE A 6 -16.25 4.48 -6.53
C ILE A 6 -15.28 3.32 -6.84
N ARG A 7 -15.75 2.32 -7.56
CA ARG A 7 -14.93 1.18 -7.99
C ARG A 7 -14.29 1.49 -9.35
N ALA A 8 -12.97 1.30 -9.43
CA ALA A 8 -12.16 1.58 -10.62
C ALA A 8 -11.14 0.46 -10.84
N GLY A 9 -11.62 -0.70 -11.30
CA GLY A 9 -10.83 -1.92 -11.44
C GLY A 9 -10.74 -2.75 -10.17
N ASP A 10 -9.87 -3.76 -10.19
CA ASP A 10 -9.66 -4.67 -9.07
C ASP A 10 -8.86 -3.99 -7.95
N SER A 11 -9.32 -4.12 -6.71
CA SER A 11 -8.66 -3.53 -5.56
C SER A 11 -7.68 -4.52 -4.91
N ARG A 12 -6.44 -4.07 -4.70
CA ARG A 12 -5.49 -4.85 -3.89
C ARG A 12 -5.78 -4.77 -2.41
N SER A 13 -6.31 -3.65 -1.95
CA SER A 13 -6.69 -3.45 -0.55
C SER A 13 -7.94 -4.26 -0.17
N PHE A 14 -8.81 -4.50 -1.15
CA PHE A 14 -10.08 -5.19 -0.95
C PHE A 14 -10.34 -6.17 -2.11
N PRO A 15 -9.57 -7.28 -2.19
CA PRO A 15 -9.70 -8.27 -3.27
C PRO A 15 -11.00 -9.06 -3.20
N GLU A 16 -11.61 -9.11 -2.01
CA GLU A 16 -12.85 -9.81 -1.73
C GLU A 16 -13.92 -8.86 -1.18
N ASP A 17 -15.11 -9.40 -0.93
CA ASP A 17 -16.19 -8.64 -0.32
C ASP A 17 -15.79 -8.17 1.08
N HIS A 18 -15.98 -6.89 1.34
CA HIS A 18 -15.67 -6.27 2.62
C HIS A 18 -16.83 -5.35 3.07
N PRO A 19 -17.17 -5.32 4.38
CA PRO A 19 -18.26 -4.49 4.89
C PRO A 19 -18.16 -3.01 4.50
N LEU A 20 -16.96 -2.46 4.41
CA LEU A 20 -16.72 -1.11 3.90
C LEU A 20 -17.21 -0.93 2.47
N LEU A 21 -17.00 -1.90 1.58
CA LEU A 21 -17.43 -1.81 0.19
C LEU A 21 -18.95 -2.00 0.05
N ALA A 22 -19.54 -2.84 0.90
CA ALA A 22 -20.97 -3.13 0.90
C ALA A 22 -21.82 -2.00 1.50
N GLY A 23 -21.25 -1.23 2.45
CA GLY A 23 -21.94 -0.15 3.15
C GLY A 23 -21.97 1.19 2.42
N GLY A 24 -21.36 1.30 1.24
CA GLY A 24 -21.32 2.53 0.44
C GLY A 24 -22.71 2.92 -0.08
N LYS A 25 -22.95 4.23 -0.17
CA LYS A 25 -24.19 4.85 -0.71
C LYS A 25 -23.88 5.54 -2.02
N ASP A 26 -24.93 6.00 -2.72
CA ASP A 26 -24.80 6.76 -3.98
C ASP A 26 -24.15 8.14 -3.76
N SER A 27 -24.20 8.66 -2.54
CA SER A 27 -23.56 9.91 -2.13
C SER A 27 -23.18 9.86 -0.65
N GLY A 28 -22.20 10.68 -0.25
CA GLY A 28 -21.76 10.72 1.14
C GLY A 28 -20.82 11.89 1.40
N GLU A 29 -20.54 12.09 2.68
CA GLU A 29 -19.57 13.09 3.16
C GLU A 29 -18.12 12.67 2.88
N VAL A 30 -17.87 11.37 2.72
CA VAL A 30 -16.58 10.80 2.35
C VAL A 30 -16.73 10.04 1.06
N VAL A 31 -15.77 10.20 0.14
CA VAL A 31 -15.70 9.43 -1.12
C VAL A 31 -14.48 8.53 -1.05
N VAL A 32 -14.68 7.24 -1.27
CA VAL A 32 -13.60 6.23 -1.32
C VAL A 32 -13.49 5.69 -2.73
N ILE A 33 -12.34 5.86 -3.34
CA ILE A 33 -12.05 5.41 -4.71
C ILE A 33 -11.12 4.21 -4.61
N VAL A 34 -11.58 3.03 -5.03
CA VAL A 34 -10.86 1.76 -4.90
C VAL A 34 -10.57 1.15 -6.27
N GLY A 35 -9.46 0.45 -6.38
CA GLY A 35 -9.07 -0.34 -7.55
C GLY A 35 -7.81 0.15 -8.24
N THR A 36 -7.31 -0.64 -9.17
CA THR A 36 -6.08 -0.38 -9.93
C THR A 36 -6.11 0.95 -10.70
N ASP A 37 -7.30 1.40 -11.10
CA ASP A 37 -7.51 2.66 -11.81
C ASP A 37 -7.99 3.81 -10.90
N ALA A 38 -7.85 3.67 -9.58
CA ALA A 38 -8.32 4.67 -8.60
C ALA A 38 -7.77 6.07 -8.87
N GLY A 39 -6.48 6.19 -9.23
CA GLY A 39 -5.89 7.47 -9.60
C GLY A 39 -6.51 8.13 -10.84
N ALA A 40 -6.86 7.33 -11.86
CA ALA A 40 -7.55 7.84 -13.05
C ALA A 40 -8.99 8.25 -12.74
N ALA A 41 -9.69 7.48 -11.90
CA ALA A 41 -11.03 7.81 -11.42
C ALA A 41 -11.00 9.09 -10.56
N PHE A 42 -10.00 9.23 -9.68
CA PHE A 42 -9.80 10.45 -8.90
C PHE A 42 -9.63 11.69 -9.81
N ARG A 43 -8.77 11.65 -10.82
CA ARG A 43 -8.57 12.79 -11.74
C ARG A 43 -9.85 13.20 -12.49
N LYS A 44 -10.80 12.28 -12.72
CA LYS A 44 -12.12 12.60 -13.26
C LYS A 44 -13.00 13.25 -12.20
N PHE A 45 -12.99 12.70 -10.98
CA PHE A 45 -13.77 13.22 -9.85
C PHE A 45 -13.28 14.62 -9.42
N ASP A 46 -11.97 14.87 -9.42
CA ASP A 46 -11.33 16.13 -9.05
C ASP A 46 -11.79 17.34 -9.91
N LYS A 47 -12.23 17.07 -11.15
CA LYS A 47 -12.78 18.09 -12.06
C LYS A 47 -14.24 18.44 -11.77
N THR A 48 -14.86 17.83 -10.79
CA THR A 48 -16.25 18.09 -10.41
C THR A 48 -16.31 19.00 -9.20
N ASP A 49 -17.39 19.78 -9.07
CA ASP A 49 -17.65 20.63 -7.89
C ASP A 49 -17.86 19.80 -6.61
N ARG A 50 -18.09 18.50 -6.72
CA ARG A 50 -18.32 17.59 -5.60
C ARG A 50 -17.11 17.43 -4.68
N LYS A 51 -15.89 17.58 -5.19
CA LYS A 51 -14.67 17.49 -4.36
C LYS A 51 -14.69 18.51 -3.23
N ALA A 52 -15.10 19.73 -3.51
CA ALA A 52 -15.17 20.80 -2.50
C ALA A 52 -16.34 20.61 -1.51
N ALA A 53 -17.35 19.83 -1.90
CA ALA A 53 -18.55 19.60 -1.08
C ALA A 53 -18.40 18.39 -0.11
N VAL A 54 -17.36 17.57 -0.23
CA VAL A 54 -17.13 16.41 0.63
C VAL A 54 -16.04 16.68 1.67
N LEU A 55 -16.16 16.00 2.82
CA LEU A 55 -15.23 16.13 3.93
C LEU A 55 -13.87 15.51 3.62
N ALA A 56 -13.88 14.34 2.96
CA ALA A 56 -12.66 13.65 2.53
C ALA A 56 -12.85 12.89 1.24
N VAL A 57 -11.77 12.80 0.43
CA VAL A 57 -11.65 11.92 -0.72
C VAL A 57 -10.47 10.97 -0.46
N LEU A 58 -10.74 9.67 -0.46
CA LEU A 58 -9.77 8.61 -0.21
C LEU A 58 -9.45 7.89 -1.51
N VAL A 59 -8.18 7.88 -1.91
CA VAL A 59 -7.71 7.26 -3.16
C VAL A 59 -6.84 6.05 -2.83
N GLU A 60 -7.23 4.87 -3.30
CA GLU A 60 -6.38 3.69 -3.16
C GLU A 60 -5.09 3.88 -3.96
N LEU A 61 -3.95 3.60 -3.29
CA LEU A 61 -2.62 3.68 -3.87
C LEU A 61 -2.01 2.27 -4.01
N SER A 62 -1.24 2.07 -5.07
CA SER A 62 -0.36 0.91 -5.21
C SER A 62 0.97 1.18 -4.49
N THR A 63 2.09 1.36 -5.21
CA THR A 63 3.38 1.71 -4.60
C THR A 63 3.69 3.20 -4.71
N GLU A 64 3.02 3.90 -5.63
CA GLU A 64 3.21 5.32 -5.90
C GLU A 64 2.79 6.23 -4.73
N PRO A 65 3.37 7.45 -4.63
CA PRO A 65 2.88 8.48 -3.72
C PRO A 65 1.59 9.12 -4.23
N LEU A 66 0.82 9.73 -3.32
CA LEU A 66 -0.42 10.44 -3.63
C LEU A 66 -0.18 11.63 -4.58
N GLY A 67 0.98 12.29 -4.48
CA GLY A 67 1.39 13.41 -5.34
C GLY A 67 1.34 13.10 -6.83
N VAL A 68 1.49 11.85 -7.25
CA VAL A 68 1.29 11.43 -8.66
C VAL A 68 -0.12 11.77 -9.17
N HIS A 69 -1.10 11.81 -8.28
CA HIS A 69 -2.50 12.07 -8.61
C HIS A 69 -2.93 13.51 -8.31
N THR A 70 -2.39 14.11 -7.24
CA THR A 70 -2.78 15.46 -6.76
C THR A 70 -1.84 16.57 -7.23
N GLY A 71 -0.64 16.23 -7.70
CA GLY A 71 0.41 17.17 -8.08
C GLY A 71 1.28 17.60 -6.90
N GLU A 72 2.26 18.45 -7.20
CA GLU A 72 3.27 18.97 -6.28
C GLU A 72 3.18 20.50 -6.20
N GLN A 73 3.31 21.06 -4.99
CA GLN A 73 3.22 22.51 -4.73
C GLN A 73 4.31 23.03 -3.77
N ARG A 74 5.53 22.50 -3.90
CA ARG A 74 6.71 22.92 -3.14
C ARG A 74 6.56 22.83 -1.61
N GLY A 75 5.93 21.76 -1.11
CA GLY A 75 5.67 21.56 0.32
C GLY A 75 4.37 22.19 0.82
N GLU A 76 3.58 22.80 -0.06
CA GLU A 76 2.26 23.35 0.24
C GLU A 76 1.12 22.41 -0.22
N GLU A 77 1.47 21.16 -0.59
CA GLU A 77 0.52 20.15 -1.05
C GLU A 77 -0.42 19.76 0.07
N GLY A 78 -1.66 19.54 -0.30
CA GLY A 78 -2.67 19.02 0.61
C GLY A 78 -4.01 19.72 0.47
N SER A 79 -5.03 18.98 0.82
CA SER A 79 -6.42 19.38 0.75
C SER A 79 -7.27 18.45 1.64
N ASN A 80 -8.48 18.14 1.24
CA ASN A 80 -9.30 17.07 1.79
C ASN A 80 -9.05 15.70 1.12
N VAL A 81 -8.00 15.57 0.29
CA VAL A 81 -7.64 14.31 -0.39
C VAL A 81 -6.57 13.57 0.41
N LEU A 82 -6.77 12.28 0.60
CA LEU A 82 -5.83 11.36 1.23
C LEU A 82 -5.63 10.12 0.35
N GLY A 83 -4.44 9.56 0.41
CA GLY A 83 -4.17 8.23 -0.13
C GLY A 83 -4.39 7.16 0.92
N PHE A 84 -4.62 5.92 0.50
CA PHE A 84 -4.61 4.79 1.42
C PHE A 84 -4.22 3.49 0.73
N ALA A 85 -3.72 2.53 1.51
CA ALA A 85 -3.62 1.14 1.11
C ALA A 85 -3.71 0.22 2.34
N ARG A 86 -4.33 -0.95 2.19
CA ARG A 86 -4.11 -2.07 3.12
C ARG A 86 -2.86 -2.82 2.68
N PHE A 87 -2.01 -3.14 3.64
CA PHE A 87 -0.81 -3.91 3.31
C PHE A 87 -1.20 -5.34 2.91
N ARG A 88 -0.69 -5.76 1.77
CA ARG A 88 -0.83 -7.11 1.23
C ARG A 88 0.50 -7.57 0.64
N LEU A 89 1.05 -8.65 1.16
CA LEU A 89 2.28 -9.23 0.65
C LEU A 89 1.95 -10.24 -0.47
N GLY A 90 2.28 -9.90 -1.71
CA GLY A 90 1.96 -10.73 -2.87
C GLY A 90 0.46 -11.03 -2.95
N ASP A 91 0.13 -12.32 -2.99
CA ASP A 91 -1.24 -12.82 -3.08
C ASP A 91 -1.82 -13.27 -1.73
N ALA A 92 -1.13 -12.96 -0.61
CA ALA A 92 -1.67 -13.20 0.73
C ALA A 92 -2.90 -12.32 1.01
N GLU A 93 -3.68 -12.69 2.03
CA GLU A 93 -4.78 -11.86 2.52
C GLU A 93 -4.28 -10.47 2.94
N PRO A 94 -5.03 -9.39 2.64
CA PRO A 94 -4.70 -8.06 3.14
C PRO A 94 -4.78 -8.03 4.67
N SER A 95 -3.82 -7.33 5.29
CA SER A 95 -3.84 -7.10 6.74
C SER A 95 -5.00 -6.17 7.15
N ASP A 96 -5.38 -6.18 8.44
CA ASP A 96 -6.37 -5.21 8.95
C ASP A 96 -5.82 -3.79 9.11
N LEU A 97 -4.57 -3.57 8.73
CA LEU A 97 -3.92 -2.26 8.81
C LEU A 97 -4.10 -1.49 7.50
N VAL A 98 -4.62 -0.27 7.61
CA VAL A 98 -4.63 0.74 6.55
C VAL A 98 -3.50 1.73 6.82
N GLU A 99 -2.61 1.90 5.87
CA GLU A 99 -1.68 3.02 5.82
C GLU A 99 -2.40 4.20 5.16
N LEU A 100 -2.75 5.21 5.96
CA LEU A 100 -3.42 6.41 5.52
C LEU A 100 -2.38 7.49 5.20
N VAL A 101 -2.37 7.96 3.95
CA VAL A 101 -1.37 8.90 3.44
C VAL A 101 -1.93 10.31 3.47
N ARG A 102 -1.18 11.22 4.12
CA ARG A 102 -1.46 12.65 4.11
C ARG A 102 -0.36 13.45 3.43
N GLN A 103 -0.72 14.55 2.86
CA GLN A 103 0.20 15.59 2.40
C GLN A 103 0.37 16.70 3.47
N PRO A 104 1.38 17.59 3.37
CA PRO A 104 1.69 18.57 4.41
C PRO A 104 0.49 19.40 4.88
N ARG A 105 -0.38 19.83 3.97
CA ARG A 105 -1.56 20.66 4.25
C ARG A 105 -2.89 19.91 4.23
N THR A 106 -2.86 18.59 4.31
CA THR A 106 -4.11 17.82 4.46
C THR A 106 -4.85 18.25 5.73
N THR A 107 -6.15 18.56 5.61
CA THR A 107 -6.93 19.07 6.73
C THR A 107 -7.14 18.01 7.81
N GLN A 108 -7.09 18.41 9.09
CA GLN A 108 -7.31 17.48 10.20
C GLN A 108 -8.69 16.83 10.14
N ALA A 109 -9.71 17.60 9.74
CA ALA A 109 -11.06 17.08 9.58
C ALA A 109 -11.16 15.92 8.57
N ALA A 110 -10.40 16.01 7.45
CA ALA A 110 -10.35 14.91 6.47
C ALA A 110 -9.61 13.69 7.02
N ILE A 111 -8.53 13.89 7.79
CA ILE A 111 -7.80 12.80 8.46
C ILE A 111 -8.70 12.07 9.46
N ASP A 112 -9.42 12.83 10.30
CA ASP A 112 -10.29 12.27 11.32
C ASP A 112 -11.48 11.51 10.71
N ALA A 113 -12.07 12.06 9.64
CA ALA A 113 -13.13 11.40 8.89
C ALA A 113 -12.68 10.08 8.24
N ALA A 114 -11.50 10.09 7.60
CA ALA A 114 -10.92 8.89 6.99
C ALA A 114 -10.64 7.81 8.03
N ARG A 115 -10.01 8.18 9.15
CA ARG A 115 -9.71 7.28 10.27
C ARG A 115 -10.99 6.67 10.83
N ALA A 116 -11.98 7.49 11.18
CA ALA A 116 -13.25 7.02 11.72
C ALA A 116 -13.97 6.07 10.77
N LEU A 117 -13.91 6.34 9.45
CA LEU A 117 -14.50 5.44 8.44
C LEU A 117 -13.86 4.07 8.44
N PHE A 118 -12.53 3.97 8.42
CA PHE A 118 -11.84 2.69 8.41
C PHE A 118 -12.02 1.93 9.74
N GLU A 119 -11.88 2.62 10.86
CA GLU A 119 -11.99 2.03 12.20
C GLU A 119 -13.41 1.48 12.49
N GLN A 120 -14.46 2.14 12.02
CA GLN A 120 -15.84 1.67 12.17
C GLN A 120 -16.10 0.36 11.37
N HIS A 121 -15.24 0.03 10.39
CA HIS A 121 -15.31 -1.20 9.60
C HIS A 121 -14.26 -2.23 10.05
N GLY A 122 -13.71 -2.11 11.27
CA GLY A 122 -12.80 -3.07 11.88
C GLY A 122 -11.34 -2.92 11.48
N LEU A 123 -11.00 -1.92 10.67
CA LEU A 123 -9.63 -1.68 10.22
C LEU A 123 -8.88 -0.77 11.19
N LYS A 124 -7.58 -0.94 11.32
CA LYS A 124 -6.70 -0.08 12.09
C LYS A 124 -5.95 0.88 11.17
N VAL A 125 -5.73 2.12 11.60
CA VAL A 125 -5.16 3.16 10.74
C VAL A 125 -3.81 3.63 11.28
N ALA A 126 -2.78 3.50 10.46
CA ALA A 126 -1.49 4.16 10.63
C ALA A 126 -1.39 5.35 9.68
N LEU A 127 -1.14 6.55 10.21
CA LEU A 127 -0.98 7.76 9.42
C LEU A 127 0.48 7.94 9.02
N CYS A 128 0.71 8.23 7.73
CA CYS A 128 2.05 8.48 7.18
C CYS A 128 2.08 9.67 6.21
N GLY A 129 3.28 10.13 5.92
CA GLY A 129 3.52 11.13 4.86
C GLY A 129 3.38 10.53 3.47
N ASP A 130 3.38 11.41 2.48
CA ASP A 130 3.21 11.07 1.07
C ASP A 130 4.55 10.61 0.45
N PHE A 131 4.82 9.31 0.57
CA PHE A 131 6.02 8.67 0.03
C PHE A 131 5.69 7.34 -0.65
N ALA A 132 6.40 7.03 -1.74
CA ALA A 132 6.30 5.72 -2.38
C ALA A 132 6.58 4.59 -1.39
N GLY A 133 5.77 3.52 -1.41
CA GLY A 133 5.90 2.36 -0.51
C GLY A 133 5.49 2.61 0.95
N ARG A 134 5.08 3.84 1.30
CA ARG A 134 4.56 4.18 2.64
C ARG A 134 5.45 3.71 3.80
N ILE A 135 4.92 3.10 4.85
CA ILE A 135 5.69 2.61 6.01
C ILE A 135 6.20 1.19 5.76
N LEU A 136 5.27 0.25 5.52
CA LEU A 136 5.61 -1.18 5.54
C LEU A 136 6.56 -1.57 4.42
N ASP A 137 6.27 -1.23 3.17
CA ASP A 137 7.16 -1.58 2.07
C ASP A 137 8.55 -0.95 2.22
N ARG A 138 8.64 0.26 2.77
CA ARG A 138 9.92 0.90 3.02
C ARG A 138 10.75 0.22 4.12
N LEU A 139 10.10 -0.34 5.13
CA LEU A 139 10.79 -1.03 6.23
C LEU A 139 11.13 -2.48 5.88
N ILE A 140 10.18 -3.21 5.28
CA ILE A 140 10.35 -4.65 5.14
C ILE A 140 11.01 -5.10 3.83
N ARG A 141 10.87 -4.34 2.72
CA ARG A 141 11.44 -4.75 1.43
C ARG A 141 12.97 -4.82 1.44
N PRO A 142 13.70 -3.88 2.04
CA PRO A 142 15.14 -3.99 2.23
C PRO A 142 15.54 -5.24 3.02
N TYR A 143 14.79 -5.56 4.07
CA TYR A 143 15.02 -6.76 4.88
C TYR A 143 14.83 -8.05 4.05
N TYR A 144 13.76 -8.15 3.28
CA TYR A 144 13.53 -9.32 2.42
C TYR A 144 14.56 -9.44 1.29
N ASN A 145 14.96 -8.33 0.68
CA ASN A 145 16.07 -8.32 -0.28
C ASN A 145 17.37 -8.80 0.36
N ALA A 146 17.67 -8.37 1.58
CA ALA A 146 18.86 -8.80 2.30
C ALA A 146 18.81 -10.31 2.57
N ALA A 147 17.70 -10.86 3.03
CA ALA A 147 17.53 -12.30 3.26
C ALA A 147 17.75 -13.11 1.95
N LEU A 148 17.15 -12.71 0.84
CA LEU A 148 17.34 -13.38 -0.45
C LEU A 148 18.78 -13.32 -0.95
N ARG A 149 19.48 -12.19 -0.75
CA ARG A 149 20.90 -12.06 -1.12
C ARG A 149 21.79 -12.97 -0.27
N ARG A 150 21.56 -13.04 1.05
CA ARG A 150 22.32 -13.93 1.95
C ARG A 150 22.10 -15.41 1.61
N LEU A 151 20.87 -15.76 1.20
CA LEU A 151 20.61 -17.11 0.70
C LEU A 151 21.42 -17.39 -0.60
N ASP A 152 21.50 -16.43 -1.53
CA ASP A 152 22.26 -16.56 -2.77
C ASP A 152 23.77 -16.62 -2.54
N GLU A 153 24.27 -15.96 -1.48
CA GLU A 153 25.68 -16.01 -1.03
C GLU A 153 26.02 -17.32 -0.30
N GLY A 154 25.04 -18.17 -0.01
CA GLY A 154 25.26 -19.43 0.71
C GLY A 154 25.52 -19.26 2.20
N LEU A 155 25.00 -18.18 2.83
CA LEU A 155 25.16 -17.94 4.27
C LEU A 155 24.64 -19.12 5.10
N ALA A 156 23.46 -19.65 4.75
CA ALA A 156 22.85 -20.84 5.34
C ALA A 156 21.83 -21.42 4.35
N SER A 157 21.25 -22.58 4.67
CA SER A 157 20.09 -23.08 3.96
C SER A 157 18.86 -22.18 4.18
N ALA A 158 17.89 -22.21 3.25
CA ALA A 158 16.62 -21.47 3.42
C ALA A 158 15.93 -21.87 4.74
N SER A 159 15.87 -23.18 5.02
CA SER A 159 15.26 -23.72 6.25
C SER A 159 15.96 -23.23 7.51
N ASP A 160 17.30 -23.18 7.54
CA ASP A 160 18.03 -22.69 8.71
C ASP A 160 17.87 -21.19 8.92
N MET A 161 17.85 -20.41 7.85
CA MET A 161 17.59 -18.98 7.92
C MET A 161 16.19 -18.71 8.49
N ASP A 162 15.15 -19.38 7.95
CA ASP A 162 13.77 -19.23 8.40
C ASP A 162 13.62 -19.69 9.87
N THR A 163 14.20 -20.83 10.24
CA THR A 163 14.17 -21.35 11.62
C THR A 163 14.84 -20.35 12.58
N THR A 164 15.98 -19.76 12.19
CA THR A 164 16.69 -18.80 13.04
C THR A 164 15.83 -17.56 13.32
N LEU A 165 15.11 -17.06 12.32
CA LEU A 165 14.25 -15.89 12.51
C LEU A 165 12.99 -16.22 13.32
N LYS A 166 12.38 -17.40 13.08
CA LYS A 166 11.22 -17.86 13.86
C LYS A 166 11.58 -18.05 15.34
N LEU A 167 12.65 -18.77 15.64
CA LEU A 167 13.02 -19.08 17.02
C LEU A 167 13.80 -17.95 17.70
N GLY A 168 14.65 -17.22 16.98
CA GLY A 168 15.47 -16.14 17.53
C GLY A 168 14.73 -14.83 17.74
N LEU A 169 13.77 -14.48 16.86
CA LEU A 169 13.01 -13.23 16.93
C LEU A 169 11.50 -13.41 17.13
N GLY A 170 11.02 -14.64 17.20
CA GLY A 170 9.59 -14.93 17.38
C GLY A 170 8.74 -14.61 16.15
N TYR A 171 9.31 -14.62 14.96
CA TYR A 171 8.54 -14.42 13.74
C TYR A 171 7.61 -15.61 13.50
N PRO A 172 6.36 -15.39 13.10
CA PRO A 172 5.42 -16.47 12.84
C PRO A 172 5.82 -17.31 11.63
N GLU A 173 6.52 -16.71 10.68
CA GLU A 173 6.98 -17.32 9.43
C GLU A 173 8.35 -16.74 9.06
N GLY A 174 9.23 -17.54 8.48
CA GLY A 174 10.55 -17.06 8.05
C GLY A 174 10.46 -16.27 6.74
N PRO A 175 11.45 -15.42 6.45
CA PRO A 175 11.39 -14.52 5.30
C PRO A 175 11.43 -15.24 3.95
N ILE A 176 12.10 -16.39 3.84
CA ILE A 176 12.23 -17.11 2.58
C ILE A 176 10.91 -17.86 2.29
N GLU A 177 10.42 -18.66 3.24
CA GLU A 177 9.13 -19.36 3.09
C GLU A 177 7.97 -18.39 2.84
N LEU A 178 7.95 -17.23 3.52
CA LEU A 178 6.95 -16.19 3.36
C LEU A 178 6.94 -15.63 1.93
N LEU A 179 8.12 -15.26 1.40
CA LEU A 179 8.24 -14.70 0.05
C LEU A 179 7.94 -15.73 -1.05
N GLU A 180 8.33 -16.99 -0.86
CA GLU A 180 8.02 -18.08 -1.80
C GLU A 180 6.52 -18.34 -1.84
N ARG A 181 5.86 -18.37 -0.69
CA ARG A 181 4.40 -18.58 -0.57
C ARG A 181 3.58 -17.41 -1.13
N THR A 182 4.04 -16.17 -0.91
CA THR A 182 3.28 -14.96 -1.28
C THR A 182 3.64 -14.37 -2.65
N GLY A 183 4.67 -14.90 -3.30
CA GLY A 183 5.05 -14.55 -4.66
C GLY A 183 6.25 -13.62 -4.78
N LEU A 184 7.39 -14.21 -5.16
CA LEU A 184 8.65 -13.49 -5.41
C LEU A 184 8.54 -12.46 -6.55
N ALA A 185 7.72 -12.73 -7.58
CA ALA A 185 7.53 -11.80 -8.69
C ALA A 185 6.88 -10.50 -8.25
N HIS A 186 5.90 -10.56 -7.34
CA HIS A 186 5.30 -9.36 -6.76
C HIS A 186 6.31 -8.59 -5.89
N HIS A 187 7.14 -9.30 -5.13
CA HIS A 187 8.24 -8.66 -4.39
C HIS A 187 9.20 -7.92 -5.33
N TYR A 188 9.50 -8.50 -6.50
CA TYR A 188 10.29 -7.83 -7.53
C TYR A 188 9.63 -6.51 -7.98
N ASP A 189 8.34 -6.51 -8.32
CA ASP A 189 7.65 -5.33 -8.84
C ASP A 189 7.71 -4.16 -7.83
N VAL A 190 7.43 -4.43 -6.56
CA VAL A 190 7.48 -3.40 -5.50
C VAL A 190 8.90 -2.89 -5.30
N THR A 191 9.89 -3.80 -5.16
CA THR A 191 11.28 -3.40 -4.91
C THR A 191 11.90 -2.66 -6.08
N ARG A 192 11.55 -3.03 -7.32
CA ARG A 192 11.93 -2.30 -8.52
C ARG A 192 11.41 -0.86 -8.50
N THR A 193 10.12 -0.69 -8.24
CA THR A 193 9.51 0.65 -8.14
C THR A 193 10.19 1.51 -7.07
N LEU A 194 10.43 0.94 -5.88
CA LEU A 194 11.11 1.66 -4.80
C LEU A 194 12.57 2.01 -5.18
N PHE A 195 13.26 1.11 -5.86
CA PHE A 195 14.62 1.38 -6.33
C PHE A 195 14.66 2.50 -7.40
N GLU A 196 13.70 2.50 -8.33
CA GLU A 196 13.56 3.56 -9.34
C GLU A 196 13.28 4.93 -8.71
N VAL A 197 12.49 4.97 -7.63
CA VAL A 197 12.14 6.23 -6.94
C VAL A 197 13.27 6.74 -6.05
N TYR A 198 13.94 5.86 -5.29
CA TYR A 198 14.88 6.29 -4.25
C TYR A 198 16.35 6.14 -4.64
N GLY A 199 16.69 5.31 -5.62
CA GLY A 199 18.06 5.01 -5.99
C GLY A 199 18.88 4.24 -4.92
N ASP A 200 18.24 3.84 -3.82
CA ASP A 200 18.90 3.15 -2.71
C ASP A 200 19.07 1.66 -3.04
N ALA A 201 20.33 1.19 -2.98
CA ALA A 201 20.70 -0.18 -3.28
C ALA A 201 20.00 -1.23 -2.38
N ALA A 202 19.49 -0.85 -1.21
CA ALA A 202 18.70 -1.72 -0.35
C ALA A 202 17.38 -2.18 -1.03
N TYR A 203 16.81 -1.34 -1.89
CA TYR A 203 15.63 -1.67 -2.69
C TYR A 203 15.95 -2.39 -4.01
N ALA A 204 17.20 -2.43 -4.47
CA ALA A 204 17.52 -3.11 -5.72
C ALA A 204 17.04 -4.57 -5.68
N PRO A 205 16.20 -5.03 -6.64
CA PRO A 205 15.59 -6.35 -6.58
C PRO A 205 16.62 -7.47 -6.49
N ALA A 206 16.42 -8.40 -5.55
CA ALA A 206 17.25 -9.59 -5.43
C ALA A 206 17.13 -10.49 -6.67
N ARG A 207 18.21 -11.24 -7.00
CA ARG A 207 18.29 -12.11 -8.18
C ARG A 207 17.11 -13.10 -8.25
N ARG A 208 16.75 -13.75 -7.14
CA ARG A 208 15.64 -14.74 -7.08
C ARG A 208 14.30 -14.10 -7.43
N ALA A 209 14.01 -12.90 -6.93
CA ALA A 209 12.80 -12.17 -7.25
C ALA A 209 12.75 -11.80 -8.74
N ARG A 210 13.87 -11.38 -9.33
CA ARG A 210 14.00 -11.10 -10.77
C ARG A 210 13.73 -12.34 -11.61
N VAL A 211 14.36 -13.48 -11.25
CA VAL A 211 14.16 -14.75 -11.97
C VAL A 211 12.70 -15.20 -11.90
N ALA A 212 12.06 -15.08 -10.72
CA ALA A 212 10.66 -15.43 -10.57
C ALA A 212 9.75 -14.58 -11.47
N LYS A 213 10.01 -13.27 -11.56
CA LYS A 213 9.25 -12.36 -12.45
C LYS A 213 9.40 -12.76 -13.92
N GLN A 214 10.63 -12.99 -14.37
CA GLN A 214 10.90 -13.36 -15.77
C GLN A 214 10.33 -14.73 -16.18
N ARG A 215 10.04 -15.61 -15.21
CA ARG A 215 9.42 -16.93 -15.49
C ARG A 215 7.89 -16.89 -15.51
N GLN A 216 7.28 -15.77 -15.13
CA GLN A 216 5.83 -15.54 -15.25
C GLN A 216 5.45 -14.86 -16.57
N GLU A 217 6.42 -14.24 -17.25
CA GLU A 217 6.29 -13.66 -18.59
C GLU A 217 6.54 -14.73 -19.66
#